data_1362980dbf1e5b7e5efd75bd004ef631
#
_entry.id   1362980dbf1e5b7e5efd75bd004ef631
#
_cell.length_a   1.000
_cell.length_b   1.000
_cell.length_c   1.000
_cell.angle_alpha   90.00
_cell.angle_beta   90.00
_cell.angle_gamma   90.00
#
_symmetry.space_group_name_H-M   'P 1'
#
loop_
_entity.id
_entity.type
_entity.pdbx_description
1 polymer ?
#
loop_
_entity_poly.entity_id
_entity_poly.type
_entity_poly.pdbx_seq_one_letter_code
_entity_poly.pdbx_strand_id
1 'polypeptide(L)'
;RFYTEVLGRTADAWGLSDWTNKLMEGDKSGADVARGFVLSTEFINQNTTDNDFLTTLYLAFFNRAPDSGGFNDWLSQLQTGTSRNDVLDGFLGAQEFINLSNSFNIAASFQATEGLKRVLIEEFVTRFYNQVLLRAPDSTGLSSWVDSLMQQTSTGADVGSGFILSQE
;
A
#
# COMPACT_ATOMS: atom_id res chain seq x y z
N ARG A 1 -2.41 11.37 14.98
CA ARG A 1 -3.65 11.67 14.27
C ARG A 1 -4.48 10.42 13.96
N PHE A 2 -3.91 9.33 13.38
CA PHE A 2 -4.69 8.11 13.08
C PHE A 2 -5.36 7.51 14.33
N TYR A 3 -4.69 7.48 15.47
CA TYR A 3 -5.31 7.03 16.72
C TYR A 3 -6.52 7.88 17.12
N THR A 4 -6.42 9.21 16.95
CA THR A 4 -7.48 10.16 17.34
C THR A 4 -8.63 10.20 16.35
N GLU A 5 -8.31 10.36 15.05
CA GLU A 5 -9.31 10.59 14.02
C GLU A 5 -9.96 9.28 13.54
N VAL A 6 -9.19 8.19 13.46
CA VAL A 6 -9.72 6.91 12.98
C VAL A 6 -10.27 6.07 14.14
N LEU A 7 -9.52 5.93 15.23
CA LEU A 7 -9.90 5.04 16.33
C LEU A 7 -10.61 5.76 17.48
N GLY A 8 -10.69 7.10 17.46
CA GLY A 8 -11.38 7.89 18.49
C GLY A 8 -10.74 7.81 19.89
N ARG A 9 -9.45 7.48 19.97
CA ARG A 9 -8.73 7.30 21.23
C ARG A 9 -7.30 7.84 21.19
N THR A 10 -6.70 7.99 22.36
CA THR A 10 -5.26 8.27 22.47
C THR A 10 -4.44 7.05 22.08
N ALA A 11 -3.26 7.30 21.52
CA ALA A 11 -2.31 6.25 21.25
C ALA A 11 -1.82 5.59 22.55
N ASP A 12 -1.75 4.27 22.58
CA ASP A 12 -0.97 3.58 23.59
C ASP A 12 0.53 3.68 23.29
N ALA A 13 1.35 3.63 24.33
CA ALA A 13 2.79 3.88 24.21
C ALA A 13 3.50 2.85 23.30
N TRP A 14 3.07 1.60 23.35
CA TRP A 14 3.66 0.53 22.55
C TRP A 14 3.31 0.69 21.07
N GLY A 15 2.03 0.83 20.74
CA GLY A 15 1.58 0.99 19.35
C GLY A 15 2.11 2.27 18.69
N LEU A 16 2.22 3.37 19.48
CA LEU A 16 2.84 4.60 18.97
C LEU A 16 4.32 4.39 18.65
N SER A 17 5.06 3.73 19.55
CA SER A 17 6.48 3.43 19.34
C SER A 17 6.70 2.50 18.15
N ASP A 18 5.89 1.44 18.01
CA ASP A 18 5.97 0.46 16.92
C ASP A 18 5.78 1.13 15.56
N TRP A 19 4.70 1.92 15.38
CA TRP A 19 4.46 2.65 14.14
C TRP A 19 5.53 3.69 13.84
N THR A 20 5.99 4.40 14.88
CA THR A 20 7.06 5.41 14.72
C THR A 20 8.36 4.78 14.25
N ASN A 21 8.79 3.68 14.87
CA ASN A 21 10.00 2.98 14.47
C ASN A 21 9.90 2.47 13.03
N LYS A 22 8.80 1.83 12.65
CA LYS A 22 8.58 1.34 11.28
C LYS A 22 8.63 2.44 10.22
N LEU A 23 8.11 3.63 10.55
CA LEU A 23 8.21 4.79 9.65
C LEU A 23 9.64 5.35 9.59
N MET A 24 10.35 5.42 10.71
CA MET A 24 11.72 5.95 10.77
C MET A 24 12.73 5.00 10.10
N GLU A 25 12.54 3.71 10.22
CA GLU A 25 13.36 2.67 9.59
C GLU A 25 13.05 2.51 8.09
N GLY A 26 11.95 3.11 7.61
CA GLY A 26 11.52 3.00 6.22
C GLY A 26 10.82 1.67 5.89
N ASP A 27 10.50 0.87 6.91
CA ASP A 27 9.80 -0.41 6.77
C ASP A 27 8.34 -0.23 6.37
N LYS A 28 7.76 0.93 6.71
CA LYS A 28 6.38 1.31 6.40
C LYS A 28 6.31 2.73 5.84
N SER A 29 5.44 2.91 4.86
CA SER A 29 5.05 4.22 4.34
C SER A 29 3.87 4.81 5.10
N GLY A 30 3.55 6.07 4.85
CA GLY A 30 2.33 6.70 5.34
C GLY A 30 1.06 5.95 4.92
N ALA A 31 1.02 5.43 3.70
CA ALA A 31 -0.08 4.62 3.19
C ALA A 31 -0.22 3.28 3.94
N ASP A 32 0.90 2.61 4.28
CA ASP A 32 0.86 1.37 5.07
C ASP A 32 0.29 1.60 6.46
N VAL A 33 0.70 2.69 7.11
CA VAL A 33 0.14 3.08 8.41
C VAL A 33 -1.35 3.39 8.29
N ALA A 34 -1.74 4.21 7.31
CA ALA A 34 -3.13 4.58 7.07
C ALA A 34 -4.02 3.34 6.84
N ARG A 35 -3.59 2.41 5.99
CA ARG A 35 -4.29 1.14 5.79
C ARG A 35 -4.36 0.31 7.06
N GLY A 36 -3.28 0.24 7.83
CA GLY A 36 -3.23 -0.49 9.10
C GLY A 36 -4.27 0.00 10.09
N PHE A 37 -4.59 1.30 10.11
CA PHE A 37 -5.64 1.86 10.95
C PHE A 37 -7.04 1.67 10.37
N VAL A 38 -7.26 2.05 9.11
CA VAL A 38 -8.61 2.03 8.48
C VAL A 38 -9.12 0.61 8.24
N LEU A 39 -8.23 -0.34 8.00
CA LEU A 39 -8.58 -1.76 7.82
C LEU A 39 -8.43 -2.59 9.10
N SER A 40 -8.15 -1.93 10.25
CA SER A 40 -8.06 -2.62 11.53
C SER A 40 -9.43 -3.17 11.97
N THR A 41 -9.43 -4.29 12.66
CA THR A 41 -10.63 -4.84 13.30
C THR A 41 -11.26 -3.81 14.25
N GLU A 42 -10.44 -2.99 14.91
CA GLU A 42 -10.90 -1.94 15.82
C GLU A 42 -11.76 -0.90 15.08
N PHE A 43 -11.31 -0.39 13.94
CA PHE A 43 -12.09 0.57 13.14
C PHE A 43 -13.31 -0.07 12.47
N ILE A 44 -13.14 -1.27 11.90
CA ILE A 44 -14.25 -1.99 11.24
C ILE A 44 -15.39 -2.26 12.23
N ASN A 45 -15.07 -2.62 13.47
CA ASN A 45 -16.07 -2.88 14.51
C ASN A 45 -16.81 -1.63 15.00
N GLN A 46 -16.34 -0.42 14.68
CA GLN A 46 -17.10 0.81 14.95
C GLN A 46 -18.36 0.92 14.07
N ASN A 47 -18.43 0.15 12.99
CA ASN A 47 -19.58 0.09 12.07
C ASN A 47 -20.05 1.47 11.60
N THR A 48 -19.11 2.33 11.22
CA THR A 48 -19.36 3.70 10.77
C THR A 48 -20.25 3.74 9.53
N THR A 49 -21.11 4.78 9.44
CA THR A 49 -21.82 5.09 8.19
C THR A 49 -20.83 5.53 7.09
N ASP A 50 -21.25 5.56 5.81
CA ASP A 50 -20.38 6.07 4.73
C ASP A 50 -20.06 7.56 4.92
N ASN A 51 -20.98 8.34 5.50
CA ASN A 51 -20.73 9.74 5.86
C ASN A 51 -19.63 9.86 6.92
N ASP A 52 -19.71 9.05 7.99
CA ASP A 52 -18.70 9.04 9.05
C ASP A 52 -17.36 8.54 8.53
N PHE A 53 -17.38 7.48 7.72
CA PHE A 53 -16.18 6.96 7.07
C PHE A 53 -15.47 8.02 6.25
N LEU A 54 -16.18 8.70 5.33
CA LEU A 54 -15.59 9.76 4.50
C LEU A 54 -15.10 10.92 5.36
N THR A 55 -15.86 11.36 6.35
CA THR A 55 -15.43 12.43 7.26
C THR A 55 -14.14 12.06 7.97
N THR A 56 -14.04 10.83 8.46
CA THR A 56 -12.82 10.28 9.07
C THR A 56 -11.63 10.33 8.11
N LEU A 57 -11.82 9.94 6.86
CA LEU A 57 -10.74 9.99 5.88
C LEU A 57 -10.26 11.44 5.63
N TYR A 58 -11.16 12.41 5.45
CA TYR A 58 -10.77 13.81 5.27
C TYR A 58 -9.97 14.34 6.45
N LEU A 59 -10.42 14.06 7.69
CA LEU A 59 -9.72 14.49 8.90
C LEU A 59 -8.37 13.81 9.06
N ALA A 60 -8.32 12.49 8.90
CA ALA A 60 -7.10 11.71 9.13
C ALA A 60 -6.04 11.92 8.04
N PHE A 61 -6.47 12.00 6.77
CA PHE A 61 -5.57 11.99 5.62
C PHE A 61 -5.23 13.38 5.11
N PHE A 62 -6.15 14.33 5.21
CA PHE A 62 -5.97 15.68 4.68
C PHE A 62 -5.90 16.75 5.77
N ASN A 63 -6.15 16.38 7.03
CA ASN A 63 -6.13 17.29 8.16
C ASN A 63 -7.10 18.49 8.01
N ARG A 64 -8.24 18.25 7.39
CA ARG A 64 -9.29 19.26 7.18
C ARG A 64 -10.68 18.63 7.14
N ALA A 65 -11.71 19.43 7.32
CA ALA A 65 -13.07 19.02 7.06
C ALA A 65 -13.29 18.75 5.57
N PRO A 66 -14.22 17.84 5.22
CA PRO A 66 -14.58 17.62 3.83
C PRO A 66 -15.16 18.89 3.18
N ASP A 67 -14.80 19.15 1.93
CA ASP A 67 -15.54 20.07 1.07
C ASP A 67 -16.78 19.38 0.49
N SER A 68 -17.81 20.14 0.18
CA SER A 68 -19.09 19.60 -0.27
C SER A 68 -19.01 18.88 -1.62
N GLY A 69 -18.13 19.34 -2.54
CA GLY A 69 -17.96 18.74 -3.87
C GLY A 69 -17.36 17.34 -3.77
N GLY A 70 -16.11 17.26 -3.29
CA GLY A 70 -15.40 15.99 -3.15
C GLY A 70 -16.11 14.98 -2.24
N PHE A 71 -16.76 15.47 -1.17
CA PHE A 71 -17.53 14.61 -0.28
C PHE A 71 -18.72 13.96 -0.99
N ASN A 72 -19.52 14.74 -1.72
CA ASN A 72 -20.68 14.24 -2.42
C ASN A 72 -20.29 13.29 -3.57
N ASP A 73 -19.18 13.55 -4.25
CA ASP A 73 -18.65 12.68 -5.30
C ASP A 73 -18.27 11.32 -4.73
N TRP A 74 -17.51 11.27 -3.63
CA TRP A 74 -17.15 10.01 -2.97
C TRP A 74 -18.36 9.28 -2.40
N LEU A 75 -19.30 10.02 -1.78
CA LEU A 75 -20.53 9.42 -1.24
C LEU A 75 -21.37 8.78 -2.34
N SER A 76 -21.51 9.45 -3.48
CA SER A 76 -22.21 8.92 -4.65
C SER A 76 -21.54 7.64 -5.18
N GLN A 77 -20.21 7.60 -5.23
CA GLN A 77 -19.47 6.41 -5.63
C GLN A 77 -19.72 5.23 -4.69
N LEU A 78 -19.68 5.44 -3.37
CA LEU A 78 -20.02 4.40 -2.38
C LEU A 78 -21.44 3.89 -2.56
N GLN A 79 -22.42 4.79 -2.76
CA GLN A 79 -23.82 4.44 -2.99
C GLN A 79 -24.08 3.69 -4.30
N THR A 80 -23.21 3.86 -5.29
CA THR A 80 -23.29 3.17 -6.58
C THR A 80 -22.44 1.89 -6.67
N GLY A 81 -21.83 1.49 -5.55
CA GLY A 81 -21.16 0.18 -5.42
C GLY A 81 -19.63 0.20 -5.41
N THR A 82 -18.99 1.39 -5.44
CA THR A 82 -17.57 1.49 -5.17
C THR A 82 -17.27 1.03 -3.75
N SER A 83 -16.26 0.20 -3.55
CA SER A 83 -15.93 -0.29 -2.21
C SER A 83 -15.21 0.77 -1.37
N ARG A 84 -15.32 0.68 -0.03
CA ARG A 84 -14.54 1.52 0.88
C ARG A 84 -13.03 1.39 0.69
N ASN A 85 -12.56 0.23 0.23
CA ASN A 85 -11.15 0.02 -0.10
C ASN A 85 -10.72 0.85 -1.32
N ASP A 86 -11.56 0.89 -2.38
CA ASP A 86 -11.26 1.71 -3.56
C ASP A 86 -11.27 3.20 -3.22
N VAL A 87 -12.20 3.63 -2.36
CA VAL A 87 -12.22 5.01 -1.85
C VAL A 87 -10.95 5.30 -1.05
N LEU A 88 -10.55 4.40 -0.14
CA LEU A 88 -9.30 4.52 0.62
C LEU A 88 -8.09 4.66 -0.31
N ASP A 89 -8.04 3.88 -1.38
CA ASP A 89 -6.97 3.95 -2.38
C ASP A 89 -6.95 5.31 -3.09
N GLY A 90 -8.11 5.88 -3.39
CA GLY A 90 -8.23 7.23 -3.92
C GLY A 90 -7.67 8.30 -2.97
N PHE A 91 -7.95 8.20 -1.67
CA PHE A 91 -7.39 9.11 -0.66
C PHE A 91 -5.87 8.97 -0.51
N LEU A 92 -5.37 7.73 -0.53
CA LEU A 92 -3.92 7.46 -0.44
C LEU A 92 -3.15 7.95 -1.68
N GLY A 93 -3.78 7.93 -2.86
CA GLY A 93 -3.23 8.45 -4.11
C GLY A 93 -3.36 9.97 -4.26
N ALA A 94 -4.14 10.64 -3.42
CA ALA A 94 -4.38 12.07 -3.53
C ALA A 94 -3.10 12.89 -3.24
N GLN A 95 -2.86 13.93 -4.06
CA GLN A 95 -1.71 14.81 -3.88
C GLN A 95 -1.69 15.47 -2.50
N GLU A 96 -2.86 15.68 -1.91
CA GLU A 96 -3.02 16.27 -0.58
C GLU A 96 -2.44 15.36 0.52
N PHE A 97 -2.70 14.05 0.45
CA PHE A 97 -2.09 13.07 1.35
C PHE A 97 -0.57 12.97 1.16
N ILE A 98 -0.12 12.98 -0.10
CA ILE A 98 1.31 12.94 -0.44
C ILE A 98 2.02 14.18 0.14
N ASN A 99 1.47 15.36 -0.07
CA ASN A 99 2.04 16.61 0.44
C ASN A 99 2.08 16.63 1.97
N LEU A 100 1.01 16.17 2.61
CA LEU A 100 0.94 16.10 4.07
C LEU A 100 1.97 15.11 4.64
N SER A 101 2.08 13.92 4.06
CA SER A 101 3.07 12.92 4.48
C SER A 101 4.50 13.47 4.33
N ASN A 102 4.80 14.07 3.19
CA ASN A 102 6.11 14.67 2.91
C ASN A 102 6.46 15.81 3.88
N SER A 103 5.45 16.58 4.35
CA SER A 103 5.67 17.65 5.33
C SER A 103 6.16 17.13 6.69
N PHE A 104 5.95 15.85 6.97
CA PHE A 104 6.48 15.13 8.14
C PHE A 104 7.71 14.29 7.84
N ASN A 105 8.31 14.42 6.65
CA ASN A 105 9.42 13.58 6.20
C ASN A 105 9.06 12.08 6.11
N ILE A 106 7.79 11.75 5.91
CA ILE A 106 7.28 10.39 5.78
C ILE A 106 7.01 10.13 4.30
N ALA A 107 7.56 9.05 3.74
CA ALA A 107 7.19 8.61 2.39
C ALA A 107 5.68 8.29 2.36
N ALA A 108 4.93 8.97 1.50
CA ALA A 108 3.47 8.80 1.42
C ALA A 108 3.08 7.38 0.98
N SER A 109 3.79 6.84 -0.01
CA SER A 109 3.68 5.45 -0.43
C SER A 109 5.07 4.83 -0.47
N PHE A 110 5.13 3.51 -0.34
CA PHE A 110 6.37 2.79 -0.57
C PHE A 110 6.69 2.88 -2.07
N GLN A 111 7.39 3.94 -2.45
CA GLN A 111 8.02 4.03 -3.75
C GLN A 111 9.31 3.22 -3.64
N ALA A 112 9.20 1.91 -3.95
CA ALA A 112 10.42 1.13 -4.14
C ALA A 112 11.27 1.90 -5.15
N THR A 113 12.46 2.34 -4.73
CA THR A 113 13.45 2.86 -5.68
C THR A 113 13.64 1.80 -6.77
N GLU A 114 14.00 2.18 -7.99
CA GLU A 114 14.24 1.22 -9.07
C GLU A 114 15.22 0.10 -8.63
N GLY A 115 16.18 0.45 -7.76
CA GLY A 115 17.09 -0.52 -7.15
C GLY A 115 16.39 -1.53 -6.24
N LEU A 116 15.50 -1.07 -5.37
CA LEU A 116 14.75 -1.95 -4.47
C LEU A 116 13.71 -2.78 -5.22
N LYS A 117 13.03 -2.22 -6.21
CA LYS A 117 12.15 -2.99 -7.11
C LYS A 117 12.93 -4.13 -7.78
N ARG A 118 14.12 -3.82 -8.27
CA ARG A 118 14.99 -4.82 -8.89
C ARG A 118 15.34 -5.95 -7.92
N VAL A 119 15.76 -5.64 -6.70
CA VAL A 119 16.07 -6.63 -5.66
C VAL A 119 14.87 -7.53 -5.36
N LEU A 120 13.68 -6.94 -5.14
CA LEU A 120 12.46 -7.70 -4.85
C LEU A 120 12.06 -8.61 -6.03
N ILE A 121 12.23 -8.14 -7.26
CA ILE A 121 11.97 -8.92 -8.47
C ILE A 121 13.02 -10.03 -8.62
N GLU A 122 14.29 -9.77 -8.34
CA GLU A 122 15.35 -10.79 -8.33
C GLU A 122 15.05 -11.91 -7.33
N GLU A 123 14.65 -11.56 -6.11
CA GLU A 123 14.23 -12.53 -5.09
C GLU A 123 13.01 -13.35 -5.53
N PHE A 124 12.02 -12.68 -6.14
CA PHE A 124 10.83 -13.33 -6.67
C PHE A 124 11.19 -14.37 -7.75
N VAL A 125 11.99 -13.99 -8.76
CA VAL A 125 12.42 -14.88 -9.85
C VAL A 125 13.30 -16.01 -9.31
N THR A 126 14.26 -15.70 -8.43
CA THR A 126 15.17 -16.67 -7.80
C THR A 126 14.39 -17.79 -7.08
N ARG A 127 13.24 -17.47 -6.50
CA ARG A 127 12.40 -18.46 -5.84
C ARG A 127 11.91 -19.54 -6.83
N PHE A 128 11.56 -19.19 -8.07
CA PHE A 128 11.16 -20.16 -9.08
C PHE A 128 12.32 -21.06 -9.47
N TYR A 129 13.52 -20.52 -9.69
CA TYR A 129 14.71 -21.34 -9.93
C TYR A 129 14.94 -22.37 -8.84
N ASN A 130 14.88 -21.94 -7.59
CA ASN A 130 15.15 -22.80 -6.45
C ASN A 130 14.05 -23.83 -6.17
N GLN A 131 12.78 -23.48 -6.35
CA GLN A 131 11.66 -24.32 -5.95
C GLN A 131 11.04 -25.13 -7.09
N VAL A 132 11.13 -24.63 -8.33
CA VAL A 132 10.57 -25.31 -9.50
C VAL A 132 11.65 -26.10 -10.25
N LEU A 133 12.79 -25.45 -10.54
CA LEU A 133 13.89 -26.09 -11.26
C LEU A 133 14.94 -26.74 -10.34
N LEU A 134 14.82 -26.55 -9.01
CA LEU A 134 15.73 -27.12 -7.99
C LEU A 134 17.21 -26.80 -8.24
N ARG A 135 17.50 -25.65 -8.82
CA ARG A 135 18.85 -25.16 -9.12
C ARG A 135 18.98 -23.67 -8.84
N ALA A 136 20.21 -23.21 -8.71
CA ALA A 136 20.50 -21.77 -8.64
C ALA A 136 20.21 -21.11 -10.01
N PRO A 137 19.78 -19.83 -10.01
CA PRO A 137 19.62 -19.09 -11.25
C PRO A 137 20.96 -18.89 -11.97
N ASP A 138 20.96 -19.05 -13.28
CA ASP A 138 22.04 -18.53 -14.11
C ASP A 138 21.86 -17.02 -14.32
N SER A 139 22.96 -16.30 -14.50
CA SER A 139 22.95 -14.84 -14.55
C SER A 139 22.14 -14.28 -15.74
N THR A 140 22.16 -14.99 -16.87
CA THR A 140 21.48 -14.55 -18.09
C THR A 140 19.97 -14.71 -17.98
N GLY A 141 19.51 -15.87 -17.52
CA GLY A 141 18.10 -16.16 -17.33
C GLY A 141 17.48 -15.28 -16.24
N LEU A 142 18.18 -15.10 -15.11
CA LEU A 142 17.74 -14.21 -14.05
C LEU A 142 17.59 -12.77 -14.55
N SER A 143 18.63 -12.22 -15.21
CA SER A 143 18.60 -10.84 -15.75
C SER A 143 17.47 -10.67 -16.77
N SER A 144 17.25 -11.63 -17.65
CA SER A 144 16.20 -11.56 -18.67
C SER A 144 14.80 -11.47 -18.05
N TRP A 145 14.49 -12.30 -17.07
CA TRP A 145 13.21 -12.24 -16.34
C TRP A 145 13.06 -10.97 -15.52
N VAL A 146 14.11 -10.55 -14.82
CA VAL A 146 14.10 -9.32 -14.02
C VAL A 146 13.86 -8.11 -14.93
N ASP A 147 14.55 -8.00 -16.04
CA ASP A 147 14.42 -6.87 -16.96
C ASP A 147 13.02 -6.84 -17.61
N SER A 148 12.45 -7.99 -17.99
CA SER A 148 11.09 -8.04 -18.54
C SER A 148 10.02 -7.64 -17.53
N LEU A 149 10.16 -8.01 -16.26
CA LEU A 149 9.27 -7.58 -15.18
C LEU A 149 9.43 -6.11 -14.85
N MET A 150 10.67 -5.59 -14.83
CA MET A 150 10.96 -4.16 -14.61
C MET A 150 10.34 -3.30 -15.70
N GLN A 151 10.41 -3.73 -16.95
CA GLN A 151 9.87 -3.05 -18.13
C GLN A 151 8.38 -3.31 -18.35
N GLN A 152 7.75 -4.13 -17.49
CA GLN A 152 6.33 -4.53 -17.59
C GLN A 152 5.97 -5.21 -18.92
N THR A 153 6.95 -5.84 -19.58
CA THR A 153 6.74 -6.66 -20.79
C THR A 153 6.33 -8.08 -20.45
N SER A 154 6.49 -8.50 -19.20
CA SER A 154 6.00 -9.77 -18.64
C SER A 154 5.34 -9.52 -17.28
N THR A 155 4.44 -10.40 -16.90
CA THR A 155 3.79 -10.43 -15.58
C THR A 155 4.38 -11.53 -14.71
N GLY A 156 4.09 -11.52 -13.40
CA GLY A 156 4.45 -12.63 -12.50
C GLY A 156 3.83 -13.98 -12.93
N ALA A 157 2.67 -13.97 -13.59
CA ALA A 157 2.03 -15.16 -14.15
C ALA A 157 2.81 -15.71 -15.35
N ASP A 158 3.36 -14.84 -16.21
CA ASP A 158 4.20 -15.24 -17.33
C ASP A 158 5.50 -15.91 -16.85
N VAL A 159 6.10 -15.36 -15.79
CA VAL A 159 7.25 -15.99 -15.11
C VAL A 159 6.87 -17.39 -14.62
N GLY A 160 5.79 -17.51 -13.83
CA GLY A 160 5.33 -18.81 -13.32
C GLY A 160 5.09 -19.83 -14.43
N SER A 161 4.42 -19.41 -15.52
CA SER A 161 4.16 -20.27 -16.67
C SER A 161 5.45 -20.68 -17.39
N GLY A 162 6.38 -19.74 -17.56
CA GLY A 162 7.67 -20.01 -18.21
C GLY A 162 8.47 -21.07 -17.45
N PHE A 163 8.50 -21.02 -16.12
CA PHE A 163 9.20 -22.01 -15.29
C PHE A 163 8.51 -23.39 -15.27
N ILE A 164 7.17 -23.43 -15.21
CA ILE A 164 6.42 -24.70 -15.17
C ILE A 164 6.46 -25.40 -16.52
N LEU A 165 6.49 -24.65 -17.63
CA LEU A 165 6.48 -25.18 -18.99
C LEU A 165 7.89 -25.38 -19.56
N SER A 166 8.96 -24.92 -18.88
CA SER A 166 10.32 -25.20 -19.29
C SER A 166 10.58 -26.71 -19.21
N GLN A 167 11.17 -27.26 -20.27
CA GLN A 167 11.52 -28.70 -20.37
C GLN A 167 12.94 -28.98 -19.83
N GLU A 168 13.42 -28.20 -18.86
CA GLU A 168 14.69 -28.45 -18.18
C GLU A 168 14.62 -29.54 -17.12
#